data_6205cab95b9651de09545c33abab0886
#
_entry.id   6205cab95b9651de09545c33abab0886
#
_cell.length_a   1.000
_cell.length_b   1.000
_cell.length_c   1.000
_cell.angle_alpha   90.00
_cell.angle_beta   90.00
_cell.angle_gamma   90.00
#
_symmetry.space_group_name_H-M   'P 1'
#
loop_
_entity.id
_entity.type
_entity.pdbx_description
1 polymer ?
#
loop_
_entity_poly.entity_id
_entity_poly.type
_entity_poly.pdbx_seq_one_letter_code
_entity_poly.pdbx_strand_id
1 'polypeptide(L)'
;MQEFVKEYLSILKVEKNLSDNSISSYRNDLIKLLLFFEDLNISDLNEVNIKHITEFFAAQRTEGLSSSSVSRYSSSVRGFFLYLKQQDYIKNNPTSNISSTKLSRNLPSVLSFNEVEKILEQPNIKENLGLRDKAILELLYSSGLRVSELLNLKISDLFLSEEVIRVIGKGSKQRIVPIGTSAINWLTEYLTKVRPVLQKKMKSENIVFLNSKGSKLSRMSIWKIVKRYCDDAKIEKEVHPHTFRHSFATHLLEGGADLRAVQEMLGHSDISTTQIYTHIDREYVKQIHKDFHPRG
;
A
#
# COMPACT_ATOMS: atom_id res chain seq x y z
N MET A 1 32.59 -1.93 4.09
CA MET A 1 31.25 -2.57 4.15
C MET A 1 30.16 -1.80 3.43
N GLN A 2 30.09 -0.47 3.56
CA GLN A 2 29.02 0.34 2.91
C GLN A 2 29.02 0.27 1.37
N GLU A 3 30.17 0.07 0.73
CA GLU A 3 30.25 -0.09 -0.72
C GLU A 3 29.53 -1.34 -1.23
N PHE A 4 29.69 -2.47 -0.53
CA PHE A 4 28.96 -3.71 -0.87
C PHE A 4 27.44 -3.55 -0.76
N VAL A 5 26.98 -2.76 0.21
CA VAL A 5 25.53 -2.45 0.32
C VAL A 5 25.06 -1.63 -0.88
N LYS A 6 25.81 -0.62 -1.31
CA LYS A 6 25.46 0.18 -2.49
C LYS A 6 25.41 -0.68 -3.76
N GLU A 7 26.40 -1.53 -3.95
CA GLU A 7 26.47 -2.43 -5.08
C GLU A 7 25.29 -3.41 -5.11
N TYR A 8 25.03 -4.08 -4.00
CA TYR A 8 23.88 -4.98 -3.86
C TYR A 8 22.54 -4.28 -4.17
N LEU A 9 22.33 -3.08 -3.66
CA LEU A 9 21.11 -2.31 -3.90
C LEU A 9 20.99 -1.89 -5.37
N SER A 10 22.11 -1.63 -6.05
CA SER A 10 22.14 -1.32 -7.49
C SER A 10 21.73 -2.54 -8.32
N ILE A 11 22.24 -3.71 -7.99
CA ILE A 11 21.85 -4.98 -8.63
C ILE A 11 20.36 -5.27 -8.41
N LEU A 12 19.85 -5.09 -7.19
CA LEU A 12 18.42 -5.26 -6.91
C LEU A 12 17.54 -4.31 -7.72
N LYS A 13 18.03 -3.09 -7.97
CA LYS A 13 17.31 -2.11 -8.78
C LYS A 13 17.31 -2.49 -10.26
N VAL A 14 18.45 -2.86 -10.80
CA VAL A 14 18.67 -3.10 -12.24
C VAL A 14 18.15 -4.48 -12.65
N GLU A 15 18.57 -5.54 -11.96
CA GLU A 15 18.26 -6.91 -12.37
C GLU A 15 16.90 -7.40 -11.85
N LYS A 16 16.56 -7.08 -10.58
CA LYS A 16 15.29 -7.52 -9.97
C LYS A 16 14.17 -6.49 -10.07
N ASN A 17 14.43 -5.34 -10.72
CA ASN A 17 13.46 -4.26 -10.94
C ASN A 17 12.65 -3.90 -9.68
N LEU A 18 13.34 -3.87 -8.52
CA LEU A 18 12.72 -3.50 -7.26
C LEU A 18 12.34 -2.02 -7.24
N SER A 19 11.20 -1.71 -6.63
CA SER A 19 10.75 -0.31 -6.50
C SER A 19 11.70 0.51 -5.62
N ASP A 20 11.78 1.84 -5.85
CA ASP A 20 12.60 2.75 -5.03
C ASP A 20 12.25 2.67 -3.54
N ASN A 21 10.98 2.43 -3.19
CA ASN A 21 10.55 2.21 -1.80
C ASN A 21 11.13 0.91 -1.22
N SER A 22 11.21 -0.17 -2.00
CA SER A 22 11.82 -1.44 -1.57
C SER A 22 13.33 -1.27 -1.39
N ILE A 23 13.98 -0.60 -2.35
CA ILE A 23 15.42 -0.28 -2.27
C ILE A 23 15.73 0.58 -1.04
N SER A 24 14.92 1.63 -0.79
CA SER A 24 15.07 2.49 0.38
C SER A 24 14.88 1.71 1.69
N SER A 25 13.90 0.80 1.75
CA SER A 25 13.67 -0.04 2.91
C SER A 25 14.84 -0.99 3.17
N TYR A 26 15.34 -1.67 2.13
CA TYR A 26 16.50 -2.57 2.23
C TYR A 26 17.76 -1.81 2.62
N ARG A 27 17.95 -0.59 2.07
CA ARG A 27 19.06 0.28 2.47
C ARG A 27 19.04 0.56 3.97
N ASN A 28 17.90 0.99 4.50
CA ASN A 28 17.75 1.30 5.93
C ASN A 28 18.00 0.05 6.80
N ASP A 29 17.51 -1.11 6.37
CA ASP A 29 17.72 -2.38 7.07
C ASP A 29 19.22 -2.72 7.15
N LEU A 30 19.92 -2.63 6.01
CA LEU A 30 21.34 -2.99 5.92
C LEU A 30 22.24 -1.95 6.60
N ILE A 31 21.88 -0.66 6.58
CA ILE A 31 22.62 0.36 7.36
C ILE A 31 22.58 0.04 8.86
N LYS A 32 21.39 -0.31 9.38
CA LYS A 32 21.26 -0.72 10.79
C LYS A 32 22.09 -1.96 11.12
N LEU A 33 22.14 -2.93 10.21
CA LEU A 33 23.00 -4.10 10.36
C LEU A 33 24.48 -3.72 10.43
N LEU A 34 24.92 -2.82 9.54
CA LEU A 34 26.33 -2.37 9.56
C LEU A 34 26.68 -1.61 10.82
N LEU A 35 25.80 -0.73 11.32
CA LEU A 35 25.99 -0.03 12.60
C LEU A 35 26.12 -1.03 13.76
N PHE A 36 25.27 -2.06 13.79
CA PHE A 36 25.37 -3.13 14.79
C PHE A 36 26.72 -3.85 14.72
N PHE A 37 27.28 -4.08 13.54
CA PHE A 37 28.60 -4.67 13.40
C PHE A 37 29.71 -3.71 13.84
N GLU A 38 29.57 -2.41 13.58
CA GLU A 38 30.50 -1.38 14.08
C GLU A 38 30.53 -1.36 15.62
N ASP A 39 29.37 -1.45 16.27
CA ASP A 39 29.27 -1.53 17.75
C ASP A 39 29.95 -2.79 18.32
N LEU A 40 30.00 -3.88 17.55
CA LEU A 40 30.72 -5.10 17.90
C LEU A 40 32.23 -5.08 17.50
N ASN A 41 32.72 -3.97 16.94
CA ASN A 41 34.06 -3.84 16.37
C ASN A 41 34.38 -4.85 15.26
N ILE A 42 33.37 -5.30 14.51
CA ILE A 42 33.54 -6.17 13.34
C ILE A 42 33.83 -5.31 12.11
N SER A 43 35.03 -5.41 11.56
CA SER A 43 35.49 -4.64 10.41
C SER A 43 35.50 -5.45 9.10
N ASP A 44 35.54 -6.77 9.17
CA ASP A 44 35.51 -7.69 8.01
C ASP A 44 34.24 -8.54 8.03
N LEU A 45 33.52 -8.57 6.90
CA LEU A 45 32.32 -9.39 6.74
C LEU A 45 32.60 -10.90 6.80
N ASN A 46 33.84 -11.33 6.63
CA ASN A 46 34.25 -12.72 6.84
C ASN A 46 34.26 -13.15 8.32
N GLU A 47 34.32 -12.21 9.25
CA GLU A 47 34.24 -12.46 10.70
C GLU A 47 32.77 -12.66 11.17
N VAL A 48 31.81 -12.26 10.33
CA VAL A 48 30.39 -12.37 10.68
C VAL A 48 29.98 -13.83 10.70
N ASN A 49 29.39 -14.26 11.79
CA ASN A 49 28.87 -15.62 11.97
C ASN A 49 27.38 -15.60 12.33
N ILE A 50 26.74 -16.77 12.41
CA ILE A 50 25.32 -16.92 12.68
C ILE A 50 24.91 -16.28 14.03
N LYS A 51 25.80 -16.27 15.04
CA LYS A 51 25.52 -15.70 16.34
C LYS A 51 25.32 -14.19 16.23
N HIS A 52 26.20 -13.48 15.53
CA HIS A 52 26.05 -12.03 15.29
C HIS A 52 24.74 -11.67 14.60
N ILE A 53 24.31 -12.48 13.65
CA ILE A 53 23.03 -12.27 12.93
C ILE A 53 21.82 -12.52 13.85
N THR A 54 21.89 -13.56 14.68
CA THR A 54 20.81 -13.85 15.65
C THR A 54 20.72 -12.78 16.76
N GLU A 55 21.85 -12.29 17.24
CA GLU A 55 21.91 -11.18 18.20
C GLU A 55 21.34 -9.89 17.61
N PHE A 56 21.67 -9.58 16.35
CA PHE A 56 21.08 -8.45 15.64
C PHE A 56 19.54 -8.56 15.59
N PHE A 57 19.01 -9.72 15.20
CA PHE A 57 17.54 -9.88 15.17
C PHE A 57 16.90 -9.86 16.56
N ALA A 58 17.59 -10.34 17.58
CA ALA A 58 17.15 -10.25 18.97
C ALA A 58 17.08 -8.79 19.44
N ALA A 59 18.13 -8.01 19.19
CA ALA A 59 18.18 -6.58 19.49
C ALA A 59 17.03 -5.82 18.82
N GLN A 60 16.78 -6.09 17.53
CA GLN A 60 15.68 -5.44 16.81
C GLN A 60 14.30 -5.79 17.39
N ARG A 61 14.10 -6.98 17.94
CA ARG A 61 12.86 -7.36 18.64
C ARG A 61 12.70 -6.62 19.96
N THR A 62 13.78 -6.45 20.70
CA THR A 62 13.78 -5.72 21.99
C THR A 62 13.46 -4.24 21.79
N GLU A 63 13.86 -3.65 20.66
CA GLU A 63 13.50 -2.29 20.26
C GLU A 63 12.02 -2.12 19.85
N GLY A 64 11.20 -3.18 19.96
CA GLY A 64 9.76 -3.11 19.69
C GLY A 64 9.38 -3.17 18.22
N LEU A 65 10.25 -3.68 17.33
CA LEU A 65 9.90 -3.89 15.93
C LEU A 65 8.81 -4.94 15.79
N SER A 66 7.83 -4.63 14.91
CA SER A 66 6.77 -5.58 14.56
C SER A 66 7.33 -6.84 13.91
N SER A 67 6.64 -7.97 14.07
CA SER A 67 7.02 -9.25 13.46
C SER A 67 7.17 -9.16 11.93
N SER A 68 6.37 -8.33 11.27
CA SER A 68 6.48 -8.08 9.83
C SER A 68 7.76 -7.32 9.46
N SER A 69 8.18 -6.36 10.30
CA SER A 69 9.44 -5.65 10.13
C SER A 69 10.63 -6.59 10.30
N VAL A 70 10.63 -7.42 11.33
CA VAL A 70 11.69 -8.43 11.55
C VAL A 70 11.78 -9.41 10.38
N SER A 71 10.66 -9.84 9.81
CA SER A 71 10.65 -10.70 8.62
C SER A 71 11.26 -10.00 7.40
N ARG A 72 10.97 -8.71 7.20
CA ARG A 72 11.58 -7.90 6.13
C ARG A 72 13.08 -7.78 6.33
N TYR A 73 13.55 -7.47 7.56
CA TYR A 73 14.97 -7.47 7.92
C TYR A 73 15.64 -8.81 7.59
N SER A 74 15.00 -9.92 7.98
CA SER A 74 15.51 -11.26 7.66
C SER A 74 15.67 -11.45 6.14
N SER A 75 14.73 -10.97 5.35
CA SER A 75 14.79 -11.08 3.88
C SER A 75 15.90 -10.21 3.29
N SER A 76 16.06 -8.94 3.74
CA SER A 76 17.10 -8.05 3.24
C SER A 76 18.51 -8.53 3.63
N VAL A 77 18.70 -8.98 4.88
CA VAL A 77 19.98 -9.49 5.38
C VAL A 77 20.38 -10.78 4.68
N ARG A 78 19.45 -11.75 4.56
CA ARG A 78 19.72 -13.02 3.86
C ARG A 78 20.08 -12.79 2.38
N GLY A 79 19.33 -11.90 1.72
CA GLY A 79 19.62 -11.54 0.32
C GLY A 79 20.99 -10.92 0.16
N PHE A 80 21.41 -10.05 1.08
CA PHE A 80 22.70 -9.41 1.07
C PHE A 80 23.85 -10.41 1.27
N PHE A 81 23.78 -11.27 2.28
CA PHE A 81 24.82 -12.28 2.51
C PHE A 81 24.87 -13.36 1.40
N LEU A 82 23.74 -13.70 0.80
CA LEU A 82 23.72 -14.57 -0.37
C LEU A 82 24.45 -13.91 -1.54
N TYR A 83 24.19 -12.63 -1.81
CA TYR A 83 24.88 -11.86 -2.82
C TYR A 83 26.39 -11.82 -2.56
N LEU A 84 26.83 -11.45 -1.34
CA LEU A 84 28.25 -11.44 -0.98
C LEU A 84 28.93 -12.78 -1.22
N LYS A 85 28.25 -13.89 -0.92
CA LYS A 85 28.76 -15.24 -1.18
C LYS A 85 28.84 -15.54 -2.68
N GLN A 86 27.85 -15.12 -3.45
CA GLN A 86 27.83 -15.32 -4.91
C GLN A 86 28.91 -14.54 -5.66
N GLN A 87 29.34 -13.42 -5.10
CA GLN A 87 30.43 -12.59 -5.63
C GLN A 87 31.79 -12.93 -5.02
N ASP A 88 31.87 -14.00 -4.24
CA ASP A 88 33.08 -14.44 -3.53
C ASP A 88 33.71 -13.39 -2.60
N TYR A 89 32.94 -12.39 -2.15
CA TYR A 89 33.36 -11.40 -1.16
C TYR A 89 33.49 -12.00 0.24
N ILE A 90 32.78 -13.07 0.54
CA ILE A 90 32.86 -13.83 1.80
C ILE A 90 33.01 -15.33 1.53
N LYS A 91 33.75 -16.00 2.43
CA LYS A 91 34.00 -17.46 2.32
C LYS A 91 32.76 -18.28 2.70
N ASN A 92 32.00 -17.86 3.69
CA ASN A 92 30.84 -18.57 4.21
C ASN A 92 29.65 -17.64 4.35
N ASN A 93 28.44 -18.10 4.04
CA ASN A 93 27.23 -17.32 4.25
C ASN A 93 26.69 -17.57 5.68
N PRO A 94 26.75 -16.59 6.59
CA PRO A 94 26.32 -16.75 7.99
C PRO A 94 24.79 -16.92 8.13
N THR A 95 24.03 -16.67 7.06
CA THR A 95 22.56 -16.75 7.08
C THR A 95 22.02 -18.06 6.50
N SER A 96 22.88 -18.99 6.04
CA SER A 96 22.45 -20.22 5.35
C SER A 96 21.51 -21.09 6.20
N ASN A 97 21.74 -21.15 7.51
CA ASN A 97 20.96 -21.96 8.45
C ASN A 97 19.88 -21.17 9.22
N ILE A 98 19.67 -19.91 8.88
CA ILE A 98 18.60 -19.11 9.50
C ILE A 98 17.29 -19.46 8.82
N SER A 99 16.43 -20.21 9.53
CA SER A 99 15.07 -20.48 9.06
C SER A 99 14.28 -19.16 8.94
N SER A 100 13.54 -19.03 7.85
CA SER A 100 12.58 -17.92 7.76
C SER A 100 11.58 -18.05 8.92
N THR A 101 11.55 -17.05 9.81
CA THR A 101 10.51 -17.00 10.84
C THR A 101 9.15 -17.04 10.13
N LYS A 102 8.43 -18.15 10.27
CA LYS A 102 7.03 -18.18 9.86
C LYS A 102 6.29 -17.14 10.70
N LEU A 103 5.91 -16.05 10.08
CA LEU A 103 5.01 -15.10 10.71
C LEU A 103 3.73 -15.85 11.06
N SER A 104 3.29 -15.78 12.32
CA SER A 104 1.89 -16.02 12.61
C SER A 104 1.09 -14.99 11.79
N ARG A 105 0.42 -15.44 10.75
CA ARG A 105 -0.48 -14.59 9.98
C ARG A 105 -1.67 -14.29 10.88
N ASN A 106 -1.65 -13.16 11.58
CA ASN A 106 -2.89 -12.62 12.10
C ASN A 106 -3.81 -12.43 10.89
N LEU A 107 -4.97 -13.04 10.95
CA LEU A 107 -5.99 -12.84 9.92
C LEU A 107 -6.25 -11.33 9.83
N PRO A 108 -6.15 -10.74 8.64
CA PRO A 108 -6.38 -9.31 8.49
C PRO A 108 -7.80 -8.98 8.98
N SER A 109 -7.93 -7.91 9.77
CA SER A 109 -9.24 -7.45 10.22
C SER A 109 -10.06 -7.00 9.02
N VAL A 110 -11.26 -7.55 8.89
CA VAL A 110 -12.27 -7.13 7.91
C VAL A 110 -13.31 -6.32 8.64
N LEU A 111 -13.72 -5.19 8.06
CA LEU A 111 -14.88 -4.44 8.53
C LEU A 111 -16.15 -5.11 8.00
N SER A 112 -17.17 -5.28 8.82
CA SER A 112 -18.50 -5.62 8.33
C SER A 112 -19.11 -4.44 7.58
N PHE A 113 -20.15 -4.70 6.80
CA PHE A 113 -20.87 -3.64 6.07
C PHE A 113 -21.37 -2.55 7.02
N ASN A 114 -21.97 -2.92 8.15
CA ASN A 114 -22.47 -1.97 9.16
C ASN A 114 -21.33 -1.13 9.79
N GLU A 115 -20.14 -1.70 10.00
CA GLU A 115 -18.99 -0.95 10.49
C GLU A 115 -18.50 0.07 9.46
N VAL A 116 -18.46 -0.33 8.18
CA VAL A 116 -18.13 0.59 7.09
C VAL A 116 -19.14 1.74 7.03
N GLU A 117 -20.45 1.45 7.06
CA GLU A 117 -21.46 2.51 7.04
C GLU A 117 -21.31 3.49 8.20
N LYS A 118 -21.15 2.98 9.42
CA LYS A 118 -20.88 3.83 10.59
C LYS A 118 -19.68 4.75 10.39
N ILE A 119 -18.57 4.26 9.82
CA ILE A 119 -17.39 5.09 9.55
C ILE A 119 -17.70 6.14 8.48
N LEU A 120 -18.41 5.75 7.42
CA LEU A 120 -18.74 6.64 6.31
C LEU A 120 -19.73 7.75 6.72
N GLU A 121 -20.50 7.59 7.76
CA GLU A 121 -21.45 8.60 8.29
C GLU A 121 -20.78 9.67 9.16
N GLN A 122 -19.58 9.44 9.67
CA GLN A 122 -18.94 10.36 10.62
C GLN A 122 -18.50 11.70 10.04
N PRO A 123 -18.04 11.81 8.76
CA PRO A 123 -17.56 13.09 8.26
C PRO A 123 -18.65 14.18 8.24
N ASN A 124 -18.38 15.33 8.88
CA ASN A 124 -19.28 16.47 8.82
C ASN A 124 -19.26 17.11 7.43
N ILE A 125 -20.24 16.78 6.59
CA ILE A 125 -20.34 17.25 5.19
C ILE A 125 -20.61 18.75 5.05
N LYS A 126 -20.97 19.47 6.14
CA LYS A 126 -21.11 20.93 6.15
C LYS A 126 -19.74 21.63 6.15
N GLU A 127 -18.70 20.92 6.54
CA GLU A 127 -17.33 21.43 6.53
C GLU A 127 -16.59 20.99 5.27
N ASN A 128 -15.84 21.90 4.67
CA ASN A 128 -15.08 21.61 3.44
C ASN A 128 -14.17 20.39 3.56
N LEU A 129 -13.43 20.27 4.68
CA LEU A 129 -12.55 19.12 4.90
C LEU A 129 -13.32 17.84 5.23
N GLY A 130 -14.49 17.96 5.89
CA GLY A 130 -15.37 16.83 6.16
C GLY A 130 -15.96 16.24 4.86
N LEU A 131 -16.46 17.10 3.96
CA LEU A 131 -16.97 16.65 2.66
C LEU A 131 -15.86 16.02 1.79
N ARG A 132 -14.65 16.58 1.82
CA ARG A 132 -13.47 15.96 1.18
C ARG A 132 -13.21 14.55 1.75
N ASP A 133 -13.21 14.44 3.08
CA ASP A 133 -12.91 13.18 3.78
C ASP A 133 -14.00 12.13 3.50
N LYS A 134 -15.26 12.56 3.43
CA LYS A 134 -16.37 11.71 2.99
C LYS A 134 -16.11 11.13 1.60
N ALA A 135 -15.76 11.96 0.62
CA ALA A 135 -15.44 11.51 -0.72
C ALA A 135 -14.22 10.57 -0.77
N ILE A 136 -13.20 10.80 0.06
CA ILE A 136 -12.03 9.92 0.19
C ILE A 136 -12.46 8.53 0.70
N LEU A 137 -13.23 8.47 1.79
CA LEU A 137 -13.63 7.21 2.41
C LEU A 137 -14.56 6.40 1.51
N GLU A 138 -15.53 7.07 0.88
CA GLU A 138 -16.44 6.43 -0.11
C GLU A 138 -15.66 5.85 -1.27
N LEU A 139 -14.69 6.59 -1.83
CA LEU A 139 -13.89 6.11 -2.94
C LEU A 139 -12.97 4.95 -2.53
N LEU A 140 -12.35 5.00 -1.35
CA LEU A 140 -11.52 3.91 -0.82
C LEU A 140 -12.30 2.60 -0.70
N TYR A 141 -13.53 2.69 -0.19
CA TYR A 141 -14.38 1.51 -0.02
C TYR A 141 -14.96 1.02 -1.35
N SER A 142 -15.49 1.92 -2.17
CA SER A 142 -16.14 1.56 -3.44
C SER A 142 -15.18 0.99 -4.49
N SER A 143 -13.90 1.33 -4.44
CA SER A 143 -12.93 0.97 -5.49
C SER A 143 -11.76 0.11 -5.03
N GLY A 144 -11.62 -0.10 -3.73
CA GLY A 144 -10.51 -0.86 -3.18
C GLY A 144 -9.12 -0.32 -3.53
N LEU A 145 -8.97 0.98 -3.76
CA LEU A 145 -7.71 1.61 -4.14
C LEU A 145 -6.62 1.44 -3.08
N ARG A 146 -5.37 1.32 -3.53
CA ARG A 146 -4.23 1.54 -2.63
C ARG A 146 -4.11 3.03 -2.30
N VAL A 147 -3.62 3.34 -1.10
CA VAL A 147 -3.40 4.76 -0.69
C VAL A 147 -2.56 5.52 -1.71
N SER A 148 -1.52 4.90 -2.24
CA SER A 148 -0.67 5.55 -3.26
C SER A 148 -1.42 5.84 -4.56
N GLU A 149 -2.37 5.00 -4.95
CA GLU A 149 -3.22 5.18 -6.12
C GLU A 149 -4.20 6.32 -5.90
N LEU A 150 -4.90 6.34 -4.75
CA LEU A 150 -5.79 7.43 -4.36
C LEU A 150 -5.06 8.79 -4.36
N LEU A 151 -3.87 8.84 -3.77
CA LEU A 151 -3.07 10.07 -3.67
C LEU A 151 -2.58 10.60 -5.02
N ASN A 152 -2.37 9.72 -5.99
CA ASN A 152 -1.89 10.08 -7.33
C ASN A 152 -3.02 10.25 -8.35
N LEU A 153 -4.27 10.00 -7.96
CA LEU A 153 -5.44 10.11 -8.83
C LEU A 153 -5.58 11.54 -9.36
N LYS A 154 -5.66 11.68 -10.68
CA LYS A 154 -5.82 12.94 -11.36
C LYS A 154 -7.27 13.14 -11.79
N ILE A 155 -7.67 14.39 -12.00
CA ILE A 155 -9.01 14.72 -12.54
C ILE A 155 -9.21 14.06 -13.91
N SER A 156 -8.15 14.00 -14.74
CA SER A 156 -8.17 13.34 -16.04
C SER A 156 -8.31 11.82 -15.99
N ASP A 157 -8.27 11.25 -14.81
CA ASP A 157 -8.44 9.80 -14.61
C ASP A 157 -9.85 9.43 -14.15
N LEU A 158 -10.73 10.43 -14.00
CA LEU A 158 -12.12 10.25 -13.58
C LEU A 158 -13.04 10.19 -14.80
N PHE A 159 -13.74 9.10 -14.99
CA PHE A 159 -14.74 8.88 -16.03
C PHE A 159 -16.08 8.62 -15.33
N LEU A 160 -16.60 9.67 -14.64
CA LEU A 160 -17.74 9.54 -13.74
C LEU A 160 -19.05 9.18 -14.46
N SER A 161 -19.22 9.64 -15.72
CA SER A 161 -20.34 9.26 -16.58
C SER A 161 -20.31 7.79 -16.98
N GLU A 162 -19.13 7.19 -17.00
CA GLU A 162 -18.89 5.78 -17.31
C GLU A 162 -18.80 4.92 -16.05
N GLU A 163 -18.94 5.54 -14.86
CA GLU A 163 -18.86 4.87 -13.54
C GLU A 163 -17.52 4.17 -13.29
N VAL A 164 -16.44 4.72 -13.85
CA VAL A 164 -15.09 4.14 -13.70
C VAL A 164 -14.02 5.19 -13.43
N ILE A 165 -12.92 4.74 -12.88
CA ILE A 165 -11.68 5.51 -12.76
C ILE A 165 -10.51 4.73 -13.36
N ARG A 166 -9.56 5.47 -13.94
CA ARG A 166 -8.29 4.92 -14.41
C ARG A 166 -7.25 5.00 -13.29
N VAL A 167 -6.62 3.88 -12.98
CA VAL A 167 -5.64 3.77 -11.91
C VAL A 167 -4.30 3.35 -12.47
N ILE A 168 -3.24 4.07 -12.09
CA ILE A 168 -1.86 3.74 -12.46
C ILE A 168 -1.20 3.02 -11.28
N GLY A 169 -0.86 1.75 -11.47
CA GLY A 169 -0.25 0.88 -10.48
C GLY A 169 1.28 0.81 -10.55
N LYS A 170 1.85 -0.20 -9.89
CA LYS A 170 3.30 -0.46 -9.94
C LYS A 170 3.77 -0.76 -11.38
N GLY A 171 4.90 -0.16 -11.77
CA GLY A 171 5.46 -0.33 -13.13
C GLY A 171 4.66 0.39 -14.21
N SER A 172 3.94 1.47 -13.85
CA SER A 172 3.12 2.26 -14.78
C SER A 172 1.99 1.47 -15.46
N LYS A 173 1.66 0.27 -14.97
CA LYS A 173 0.53 -0.50 -15.48
C LYS A 173 -0.77 0.23 -15.13
N GLN A 174 -1.62 0.40 -16.13
CA GLN A 174 -2.93 1.03 -15.98
C GLN A 174 -4.01 -0.03 -15.85
N ARG A 175 -5.03 0.25 -15.05
CA ARG A 175 -6.27 -0.52 -14.99
C ARG A 175 -7.46 0.40 -14.82
N ILE A 176 -8.61 -0.06 -15.28
CA ILE A 176 -9.89 0.58 -15.02
C ILE A 176 -10.52 -0.07 -13.80
N VAL A 177 -11.05 0.75 -12.89
CA VAL A 177 -11.70 0.29 -11.67
C VAL A 177 -13.10 0.89 -11.63
N PRO A 178 -14.17 0.08 -11.52
CA PRO A 178 -15.52 0.58 -11.34
C PRO A 178 -15.67 1.28 -9.99
N ILE A 179 -16.60 2.23 -9.94
CA ILE A 179 -16.96 2.97 -8.73
C ILE A 179 -18.48 3.04 -8.62
N GLY A 180 -18.99 2.82 -7.42
CA GLY A 180 -20.44 2.84 -7.18
C GLY A 180 -21.00 4.27 -7.11
N THR A 181 -22.32 4.34 -7.27
CA THR A 181 -23.09 5.59 -7.34
C THR A 181 -22.85 6.52 -6.13
N SER A 182 -22.74 5.96 -4.92
CA SER A 182 -22.46 6.76 -3.72
C SER A 182 -21.11 7.48 -3.81
N ALA A 183 -20.05 6.77 -4.24
CA ALA A 183 -18.72 7.36 -4.40
C ALA A 183 -18.72 8.44 -5.49
N ILE A 184 -19.45 8.22 -6.61
CA ILE A 184 -19.60 9.21 -7.67
C ILE A 184 -20.25 10.48 -7.14
N ASN A 185 -21.35 10.37 -6.40
CA ASN A 185 -22.08 11.50 -5.84
C ASN A 185 -21.19 12.34 -4.91
N TRP A 186 -20.52 11.71 -3.93
CA TRP A 186 -19.65 12.42 -3.00
C TRP A 186 -18.41 12.99 -3.65
N LEU A 187 -17.86 12.30 -4.64
CA LEU A 187 -16.73 12.81 -5.42
C LEU A 187 -17.13 14.04 -6.25
N THR A 188 -18.30 14.01 -6.88
CA THR A 188 -18.86 15.14 -7.63
C THR A 188 -19.11 16.36 -6.72
N GLU A 189 -19.72 16.14 -5.57
CA GLU A 189 -19.92 17.19 -4.56
C GLU A 189 -18.60 17.83 -4.11
N TYR A 190 -17.60 17.00 -3.84
CA TYR A 190 -16.27 17.49 -3.47
C TYR A 190 -15.61 18.28 -4.61
N LEU A 191 -15.65 17.77 -5.83
CA LEU A 191 -15.02 18.40 -7.00
C LEU A 191 -15.65 19.74 -7.35
N THR A 192 -16.96 19.88 -7.17
CA THR A 192 -17.70 21.08 -7.52
C THR A 192 -17.70 22.14 -6.41
N LYS A 193 -17.87 21.73 -5.14
CA LYS A 193 -18.05 22.65 -4.02
C LYS A 193 -16.77 22.95 -3.24
N VAL A 194 -15.92 21.96 -3.03
CA VAL A 194 -14.80 22.08 -2.07
C VAL A 194 -13.45 22.20 -2.76
N ARG A 195 -13.20 21.36 -3.77
CA ARG A 195 -11.90 21.38 -4.45
C ARG A 195 -11.51 22.74 -5.03
N PRO A 196 -12.42 23.52 -5.67
CA PRO A 196 -12.11 24.86 -6.17
C PRO A 196 -11.67 25.83 -5.05
N VAL A 197 -12.27 25.70 -3.85
CA VAL A 197 -11.90 26.52 -2.68
C VAL A 197 -10.51 26.16 -2.15
N LEU A 198 -10.15 24.89 -2.19
CA LEU A 198 -8.84 24.41 -1.74
C LEU A 198 -7.73 24.63 -2.78
N GLN A 199 -8.09 24.74 -4.04
CA GLN A 199 -7.14 24.82 -5.15
C GLN A 199 -6.27 26.06 -5.08
N LYS A 200 -4.95 25.89 -5.25
CA LYS A 200 -3.98 26.97 -5.38
C LYS A 200 -3.17 26.80 -6.67
N LYS A 201 -2.98 27.91 -7.42
CA LYS A 201 -2.14 27.90 -8.62
C LYS A 201 -0.77 27.31 -8.31
N MET A 202 -0.25 26.48 -9.21
CA MET A 202 1.06 25.81 -9.15
C MET A 202 1.27 24.79 -8.02
N LYS A 203 0.30 24.59 -7.10
CA LYS A 203 0.43 23.61 -6.01
C LYS A 203 -0.51 22.42 -6.14
N SER A 204 -1.67 22.66 -6.73
CA SER A 204 -2.74 21.65 -6.78
C SER A 204 -2.59 20.68 -7.94
N GLU A 205 -1.78 21.03 -8.96
CA GLU A 205 -1.65 20.27 -10.19
C GLU A 205 -3.02 19.74 -10.66
N ASN A 206 -3.05 18.55 -11.25
CA ASN A 206 -4.30 17.89 -11.65
C ASN A 206 -4.78 16.84 -10.64
N ILE A 207 -4.27 16.89 -9.40
CA ILE A 207 -4.59 15.90 -8.34
C ILE A 207 -6.02 16.11 -7.86
N VAL A 208 -6.73 15.00 -7.65
CA VAL A 208 -8.12 15.01 -7.16
C VAL A 208 -8.18 15.55 -5.73
N PHE A 209 -7.53 14.88 -4.78
CA PHE A 209 -7.65 15.19 -3.36
C PHE A 209 -6.56 16.11 -2.84
N LEU A 210 -6.97 17.26 -2.32
CA LEU A 210 -6.09 18.31 -1.81
C LEU A 210 -6.15 18.44 -0.29
N ASN A 211 -5.03 18.82 0.31
CA ASN A 211 -4.98 19.22 1.71
C ASN A 211 -5.48 20.67 1.88
N SER A 212 -5.60 21.16 3.12
CA SER A 212 -6.03 22.53 3.43
C SER A 212 -5.10 23.61 2.86
N LYS A 213 -3.86 23.24 2.47
CA LYS A 213 -2.89 24.16 1.85
C LYS A 213 -2.93 24.13 0.31
N GLY A 214 -3.85 23.36 -0.28
CA GLY A 214 -4.02 23.21 -1.72
C GLY A 214 -2.98 22.30 -2.39
N SER A 215 -2.26 21.51 -1.63
CA SER A 215 -1.28 20.55 -2.14
C SER A 215 -1.81 19.13 -1.99
N LYS A 216 -1.15 18.17 -2.65
CA LYS A 216 -1.41 16.74 -2.51
C LYS A 216 -1.37 16.30 -1.04
N LEU A 217 -2.27 15.37 -0.67
CA LEU A 217 -2.27 14.72 0.63
C LEU A 217 -1.06 13.78 0.78
N SER A 218 -0.61 13.56 2.01
CA SER A 218 0.40 12.54 2.34
C SER A 218 -0.25 11.21 2.72
N ARG A 219 0.51 10.11 2.69
CA ARG A 219 0.05 8.80 3.21
C ARG A 219 -0.38 8.90 4.67
N MET A 220 0.39 9.66 5.48
CA MET A 220 0.07 9.90 6.88
C MET A 220 -1.24 10.68 7.05
N SER A 221 -1.57 11.60 6.14
CA SER A 221 -2.85 12.32 6.16
C SER A 221 -4.02 11.36 5.98
N ILE A 222 -3.95 10.44 5.01
CA ILE A 222 -5.01 9.44 4.79
C ILE A 222 -5.12 8.49 6.00
N TRP A 223 -3.99 8.06 6.55
CA TRP A 223 -3.99 7.23 7.76
C TRP A 223 -4.70 7.93 8.94
N LYS A 224 -4.39 9.22 9.17
CA LYS A 224 -5.03 10.03 10.22
C LYS A 224 -6.52 10.24 9.98
N ILE A 225 -6.93 10.44 8.72
CA ILE A 225 -8.35 10.57 8.35
C ILE A 225 -9.10 9.28 8.70
N VAL A 226 -8.60 8.14 8.22
CA VAL A 226 -9.22 6.84 8.50
C VAL A 226 -9.29 6.57 10.00
N LYS A 227 -8.18 6.74 10.72
CA LYS A 227 -8.14 6.52 12.17
C LYS A 227 -9.16 7.37 12.90
N ARG A 228 -9.20 8.69 12.63
CA ARG A 228 -10.14 9.62 13.28
C ARG A 228 -11.58 9.14 13.12
N TYR A 229 -12.02 8.83 11.91
CA TYR A 229 -13.41 8.43 11.68
C TYR A 229 -13.72 7.01 12.19
N CYS A 230 -12.75 6.14 12.33
CA CYS A 230 -12.92 4.88 13.04
C CYS A 230 -13.10 5.09 14.55
N ASP A 231 -12.29 5.99 15.14
CA ASP A 231 -12.41 6.36 16.56
C ASP A 231 -13.77 7.04 16.84
N ASP A 232 -14.19 7.98 15.97
CA ASP A 232 -15.50 8.66 16.05
C ASP A 232 -16.67 7.66 15.93
N ALA A 233 -16.55 6.65 15.06
CA ALA A 233 -17.52 5.58 14.88
C ALA A 233 -17.46 4.49 15.98
N LYS A 234 -16.55 4.62 16.94
CA LYS A 234 -16.32 3.64 18.04
C LYS A 234 -16.04 2.23 17.53
N ILE A 235 -15.23 2.12 16.46
CA ILE A 235 -14.79 0.82 15.93
C ILE A 235 -13.59 0.34 16.77
N GLU A 236 -13.75 -0.78 17.44
CA GLU A 236 -12.71 -1.34 18.34
C GLU A 236 -11.57 -2.03 17.56
N LYS A 237 -11.81 -2.38 16.29
CA LYS A 237 -10.80 -3.00 15.42
C LYS A 237 -9.71 -2.02 15.03
N GLU A 238 -8.48 -2.52 14.88
CA GLU A 238 -7.42 -1.73 14.30
C GLU A 238 -7.65 -1.59 12.78
N VAL A 239 -8.03 -0.38 12.35
CA VAL A 239 -8.39 -0.09 10.97
C VAL A 239 -7.35 0.80 10.32
N HIS A 240 -6.89 0.37 9.15
CA HIS A 240 -5.98 1.09 8.28
C HIS A 240 -6.60 1.26 6.89
N PRO A 241 -6.08 2.12 6.02
CA PRO A 241 -6.58 2.22 4.65
C PRO A 241 -6.55 0.89 3.88
N HIS A 242 -5.62 -0.01 4.20
CA HIS A 242 -5.60 -1.37 3.64
C HIS A 242 -6.77 -2.23 4.11
N THR A 243 -7.33 -1.95 5.30
CA THR A 243 -8.52 -2.64 5.81
C THR A 243 -9.74 -2.35 4.91
N PHE A 244 -9.92 -1.10 4.46
CA PHE A 244 -10.97 -0.75 3.48
C PHE A 244 -10.85 -1.56 2.18
N ARG A 245 -9.65 -1.64 1.64
CA ARG A 245 -9.39 -2.44 0.44
C ARG A 245 -9.63 -3.94 0.68
N HIS A 246 -9.29 -4.45 1.86
CA HIS A 246 -9.54 -5.85 2.19
C HIS A 246 -11.05 -6.11 2.36
N SER A 247 -11.76 -5.21 3.03
CA SER A 247 -13.22 -5.29 3.18
C SER A 247 -13.94 -5.18 1.83
N PHE A 248 -13.49 -4.31 0.91
CA PHE A 248 -13.97 -4.26 -0.47
C PHE A 248 -13.87 -5.63 -1.15
N ALA A 249 -12.67 -6.26 -1.09
CA ALA A 249 -12.48 -7.57 -1.71
C ALA A 249 -13.35 -8.66 -1.08
N THR A 250 -13.42 -8.68 0.25
CA THR A 250 -14.20 -9.68 1.01
C THR A 250 -15.69 -9.53 0.72
N HIS A 251 -16.22 -8.32 0.75
CA HIS A 251 -17.66 -8.09 0.51
C HIS A 251 -18.07 -8.44 -0.91
N LEU A 252 -17.22 -8.17 -1.92
CA LEU A 252 -17.48 -8.63 -3.28
C LEU A 252 -17.54 -10.16 -3.37
N LEU A 253 -16.58 -10.86 -2.74
CA LEU A 253 -16.55 -12.33 -2.73
C LEU A 253 -17.72 -12.94 -1.95
N GLU A 254 -18.08 -12.36 -0.81
CA GLU A 254 -19.24 -12.75 -0.01
C GLU A 254 -20.56 -12.52 -0.77
N GLY A 255 -20.62 -11.45 -1.58
CA GLY A 255 -21.73 -11.19 -2.48
C GLY A 255 -21.85 -12.19 -3.64
N GLY A 256 -20.78 -12.93 -3.94
CA GLY A 256 -20.77 -13.92 -5.01
C GLY A 256 -19.92 -13.55 -6.22
N ALA A 257 -19.16 -12.45 -6.15
CA ALA A 257 -18.26 -12.05 -7.24
C ALA A 257 -17.19 -13.09 -7.51
N ASP A 258 -16.85 -13.29 -8.77
CA ASP A 258 -15.74 -14.15 -9.17
C ASP A 258 -14.39 -13.61 -8.65
N LEU A 259 -13.59 -14.52 -8.09
CA LEU A 259 -12.26 -14.19 -7.52
C LEU A 259 -11.36 -13.52 -8.56
N ARG A 260 -11.41 -13.93 -9.81
CA ARG A 260 -10.57 -13.38 -10.88
C ARG A 260 -10.95 -11.93 -11.19
N ALA A 261 -12.25 -11.62 -11.25
CA ALA A 261 -12.73 -10.25 -11.41
C ALA A 261 -12.28 -9.35 -10.25
N VAL A 262 -12.38 -9.83 -9.00
CA VAL A 262 -11.91 -9.08 -7.83
C VAL A 262 -10.39 -8.87 -7.87
N GLN A 263 -9.60 -9.87 -8.24
CA GLN A 263 -8.15 -9.74 -8.39
C GLN A 263 -7.78 -8.72 -9.47
N GLU A 264 -8.54 -8.68 -10.56
CA GLU A 264 -8.36 -7.73 -11.65
C GLU A 264 -8.64 -6.29 -11.19
N MET A 265 -9.78 -6.03 -10.54
CA MET A 265 -10.10 -4.72 -9.93
C MET A 265 -8.99 -4.26 -8.99
N LEU A 266 -8.43 -5.17 -8.20
CA LEU A 266 -7.36 -4.88 -7.26
C LEU A 266 -5.99 -4.70 -7.92
N GLY A 267 -5.76 -5.19 -9.13
CA GLY A 267 -4.48 -5.12 -9.84
C GLY A 267 -3.41 -5.95 -9.15
N HIS A 268 -3.66 -7.25 -8.97
CA HIS A 268 -2.68 -8.22 -8.51
C HIS A 268 -1.76 -8.61 -9.67
N SER A 269 -0.44 -8.50 -9.47
CA SER A 269 0.58 -8.61 -10.51
C SER A 269 0.89 -10.03 -10.98
N ASP A 270 0.40 -11.06 -10.29
CA ASP A 270 0.74 -12.47 -10.58
C ASP A 270 -0.13 -13.12 -11.68
N ILE A 271 -1.06 -12.37 -12.26
CA ILE A 271 -1.78 -12.84 -13.43
C ILE A 271 -0.98 -12.37 -14.65
N SER A 272 -0.17 -13.26 -15.17
CA SER A 272 0.67 -13.08 -16.35
C SER A 272 -0.21 -12.99 -17.62
N THR A 273 -0.81 -11.83 -17.85
CA THR A 273 -1.19 -11.42 -19.19
C THR A 273 -1.41 -9.91 -19.21
N THR A 274 -0.62 -9.22 -20.00
CA THR A 274 -0.94 -7.88 -20.48
C THR A 274 -2.10 -8.05 -21.48
N GLN A 275 -3.29 -8.38 -20.98
CA GLN A 275 -4.48 -8.31 -21.80
C GLN A 275 -4.80 -6.84 -21.97
N ILE A 276 -4.78 -6.39 -23.20
CA ILE A 276 -5.38 -5.14 -23.64
C ILE A 276 -6.85 -5.24 -23.21
N TYR A 277 -7.27 -4.39 -22.26
CA TYR A 277 -8.67 -4.36 -21.81
C TYR A 277 -9.57 -4.11 -23.01
N THR A 278 -10.27 -5.13 -23.44
CA THR A 278 -11.31 -4.99 -24.45
C THR A 278 -12.52 -4.29 -23.84
N HIS A 279 -13.39 -3.72 -24.66
CA HIS A 279 -14.63 -3.09 -24.20
C HIS A 279 -15.52 -4.09 -23.40
N ILE A 280 -15.47 -5.35 -23.78
CA ILE A 280 -16.22 -6.46 -23.16
C ILE A 280 -15.73 -6.73 -21.73
N ASP A 281 -14.40 -6.68 -21.47
CA ASP A 281 -13.86 -6.93 -20.15
C ASP A 281 -14.26 -5.82 -19.16
N ARG A 282 -14.38 -4.57 -19.64
CA ARG A 282 -14.78 -3.42 -18.80
C ARG A 282 -16.23 -3.51 -18.35
N GLU A 283 -17.15 -3.82 -19.26
CA GLU A 283 -18.57 -3.97 -18.94
C GLU A 283 -18.79 -5.16 -17.99
N TYR A 284 -18.08 -6.26 -18.17
CA TYR A 284 -18.13 -7.38 -17.26
C TYR A 284 -17.70 -7.00 -15.84
N VAL A 285 -16.57 -6.32 -15.68
CA VAL A 285 -16.06 -5.91 -14.37
C VAL A 285 -16.99 -4.89 -13.69
N LYS A 286 -17.62 -3.98 -14.46
CA LYS A 286 -18.65 -3.06 -13.97
C LYS A 286 -19.87 -3.80 -13.47
N GLN A 287 -20.36 -4.77 -14.25
CA GLN A 287 -21.54 -5.56 -13.89
C GLN A 287 -21.29 -6.34 -12.60
N ILE A 288 -20.14 -7.02 -12.48
CA ILE A 288 -19.74 -7.70 -11.24
C ILE A 288 -19.70 -6.74 -10.04
N HIS A 289 -19.13 -5.54 -10.22
CA HIS A 289 -19.12 -4.55 -9.14
C HIS A 289 -20.54 -4.14 -8.74
N LYS A 290 -21.38 -3.85 -9.72
CA LYS A 290 -22.76 -3.41 -9.50
C LYS A 290 -23.63 -4.48 -8.83
N ASP A 291 -23.46 -5.74 -9.23
CA ASP A 291 -24.30 -6.83 -8.72
C ASP A 291 -23.87 -7.31 -7.33
N PHE A 292 -22.58 -7.23 -7.01
CA PHE A 292 -22.01 -7.89 -5.83
C PHE A 292 -21.38 -6.94 -4.80
N HIS A 293 -21.12 -5.66 -5.15
CA HIS A 293 -20.63 -4.72 -4.17
C HIS A 293 -21.79 -4.04 -3.42
N PRO A 294 -21.77 -3.95 -2.08
CA PRO A 294 -22.87 -3.37 -1.30
C PRO A 294 -23.23 -1.92 -1.65
N ARG A 295 -22.35 -1.22 -2.36
CA ARG A 295 -22.52 0.15 -2.89
C ARG A 295 -22.23 0.22 -4.38
N GLY A 296 -22.44 -0.86 -5.11
CA GLY A 296 -22.30 -0.96 -6.56
C GLY A 296 -23.33 -0.15 -7.36
#